data_0751945cb72938828b8246521d5e5632
#
_entry.id   0751945cb72938828b8246521d5e5632
#
_cell.length_a   1.000
_cell.length_b   1.000
_cell.length_c   1.000
_cell.angle_alpha   90.00
_cell.angle_beta   90.00
_cell.angle_gamma   90.00
#
_symmetry.space_group_name_H-M   'P 1'
#
loop_
_entity.id
_entity.type
_entity.pdbx_description
1 polymer ?
#
loop_
_entity_poly.entity_id
_entity_poly.type
_entity_poly.pdbx_seq_one_letter_code
_entity_poly.pdbx_strand_id
1 'polypeptide(L)'
;HNEREVEQAMRIIEEYTGSSVPVPADTDGIQQETGQSNVQESIRVREEKDREEDQLKPLYDAIVAGKLEPAVEVTRKAIADGVVPQDIINGYMITAMGEVGQRFQDGKAFVPQLLMAGRAMKGALELLKPLLAGNASTTIGKIVIGTVKGDLHDIGKNLVASMLEGCGFEVINIGIDVTCDKFVEAVKENNADILCMSALLTTT
;
A
#
# COMPACT_ATOMS: atom_id res chain seq x y z
N HIS A 1 0.53 -34.12 -5.46
CA HIS A 1 0.46 -32.89 -6.25
C HIS A 1 1.52 -31.88 -5.82
N ASN A 2 1.84 -31.84 -4.54
CA ASN A 2 2.77 -30.84 -3.94
C ASN A 2 4.25 -31.11 -4.27
N GLU A 3 4.69 -32.35 -4.38
CA GLU A 3 6.10 -32.68 -4.64
C GLU A 3 6.60 -32.25 -6.03
N ARG A 4 5.77 -32.39 -7.06
CA ARG A 4 6.14 -31.95 -8.42
C ARG A 4 6.25 -30.45 -8.59
N GLU A 5 5.44 -29.68 -7.88
CA GLU A 5 5.50 -28.21 -7.89
C GLU A 5 6.73 -27.68 -7.17
N VAL A 6 7.13 -28.34 -6.06
CA VAL A 6 8.35 -28.03 -5.34
C VAL A 6 9.60 -28.35 -6.18
N GLU A 7 9.65 -29.52 -6.83
CA GLU A 7 10.75 -29.87 -7.74
C GLU A 7 10.86 -28.90 -8.93
N GLN A 8 9.74 -28.45 -9.47
CA GLN A 8 9.72 -27.50 -10.59
C GLN A 8 10.20 -26.11 -10.15
N ALA A 9 9.81 -25.66 -8.96
CA ALA A 9 10.29 -24.41 -8.37
C ALA A 9 11.80 -24.46 -8.06
N MET A 10 12.31 -25.58 -7.55
CA MET A 10 13.74 -25.77 -7.29
C MET A 10 14.58 -25.75 -8.57
N ARG A 11 14.12 -26.36 -9.66
CA ARG A 11 14.80 -26.28 -10.97
C ARG A 11 14.89 -24.85 -11.51
N ILE A 12 13.83 -24.08 -11.36
CA ILE A 12 13.82 -22.66 -11.77
C ILE A 12 14.85 -21.85 -10.95
N ILE A 13 14.95 -22.11 -9.65
CA ILE A 13 15.91 -21.42 -8.78
C ILE A 13 17.35 -21.80 -9.17
N GLU A 14 17.64 -23.06 -9.43
CA GLU A 14 18.96 -23.52 -9.88
C GLU A 14 19.38 -22.90 -11.24
N GLU A 15 18.44 -22.79 -12.17
CA GLU A 15 18.66 -22.20 -13.49
C GLU A 15 18.96 -20.70 -13.43
N TYR A 16 18.35 -19.97 -12.48
CA TYR A 16 18.56 -18.51 -12.32
C TYR A 16 19.70 -18.13 -11.39
N THR A 17 20.05 -18.94 -10.40
CA THR A 17 21.07 -18.59 -9.40
C THR A 17 22.40 -19.27 -9.61
N GLY A 18 22.48 -20.30 -10.43
CA GLY A 18 23.69 -21.09 -10.66
C GLY A 18 24.23 -21.81 -9.40
N SER A 19 23.40 -21.93 -8.36
CA SER A 19 23.78 -22.53 -7.07
C SER A 19 22.90 -23.73 -6.79
N SER A 20 23.51 -24.92 -6.70
CA SER A 20 22.83 -26.13 -6.25
C SER A 20 22.53 -26.02 -4.76
N VAL A 21 21.27 -26.15 -4.37
CA VAL A 21 20.86 -26.23 -2.97
C VAL A 21 21.22 -27.64 -2.46
N PRO A 22 22.07 -27.81 -1.42
CA PRO A 22 22.39 -29.14 -0.91
C PRO A 22 21.14 -29.76 -0.26
N VAL A 23 20.78 -30.94 -0.75
CA VAL A 23 19.79 -31.81 -0.10
C VAL A 23 20.45 -32.40 1.15
N PRO A 24 19.90 -32.24 2.36
CA PRO A 24 20.46 -32.90 3.54
C PRO A 24 20.27 -34.41 3.44
N ALA A 25 21.40 -35.13 3.40
CA ALA A 25 21.42 -36.57 3.54
C ALA A 25 21.29 -36.92 5.02
N ASP A 26 20.41 -37.89 5.32
CA ASP A 26 20.28 -38.69 6.53
C ASP A 26 20.02 -37.94 7.85
N THR A 27 18.75 -38.03 8.26
CA THR A 27 18.28 -37.74 9.61
C THR A 27 18.26 -39.04 10.46
N ASP A 28 19.42 -39.47 10.97
CA ASP A 28 19.47 -40.32 12.15
C ASP A 28 20.31 -39.62 13.22
N GLY A 29 19.63 -39.08 14.24
CA GLY A 29 20.29 -38.56 15.43
C GLY A 29 19.96 -37.13 15.87
N ILE A 30 18.73 -36.67 15.80
CA ILE A 30 18.32 -35.42 16.46
C ILE A 30 17.50 -35.76 17.71
N GLN A 31 18.11 -35.49 18.87
CA GLN A 31 17.56 -35.66 20.22
C GLN A 31 16.24 -34.84 20.36
N GLN A 32 15.26 -35.47 21.05
CA GLN A 32 13.85 -35.03 21.20
C GLN A 32 13.60 -33.79 22.07
N GLU A 33 14.58 -32.89 22.32
CA GLU A 33 14.38 -31.76 23.23
C GLU A 33 14.13 -30.42 22.60
N THR A 34 14.31 -30.22 21.27
CA THR A 34 14.11 -28.95 20.57
C THR A 34 12.75 -28.82 19.88
N GLY A 35 11.96 -29.88 19.81
CA GLY A 35 10.68 -29.88 19.07
C GLY A 35 9.52 -29.13 19.76
N GLN A 36 9.50 -29.11 21.09
CA GLN A 36 8.37 -28.53 21.83
C GLN A 36 8.43 -27.00 21.93
N SER A 37 9.62 -26.39 22.02
CA SER A 37 9.76 -24.92 22.05
C SER A 37 9.43 -24.28 20.69
N ASN A 38 9.80 -24.92 19.59
CA ASN A 38 9.57 -24.42 18.24
C ASN A 38 8.09 -24.50 17.81
N VAL A 39 7.37 -25.52 18.28
CA VAL A 39 5.92 -25.66 18.04
C VAL A 39 5.12 -24.64 18.86
N GLN A 40 5.50 -24.40 20.12
CA GLN A 40 4.86 -23.38 20.96
C GLN A 40 5.08 -21.96 20.47
N GLU A 41 6.26 -21.63 19.96
CA GLU A 41 6.57 -20.36 19.31
C GLU A 41 5.73 -20.16 18.04
N SER A 42 5.65 -21.20 17.21
CA SER A 42 4.83 -21.17 15.97
C SER A 42 3.32 -21.00 16.26
N ILE A 43 2.83 -21.59 17.34
CA ILE A 43 1.43 -21.44 17.78
C ILE A 43 1.20 -20.01 18.28
N ARG A 44 2.10 -19.45 19.10
CA ARG A 44 2.00 -18.06 19.59
C ARG A 44 1.99 -17.05 18.46
N VAL A 45 2.91 -17.17 17.50
CA VAL A 45 3.00 -16.30 16.33
C VAL A 45 1.71 -16.38 15.49
N ARG A 46 1.11 -17.56 15.39
CA ARG A 46 -0.16 -17.74 14.67
C ARG A 46 -1.34 -17.13 15.42
N GLU A 47 -1.42 -17.33 16.73
CA GLU A 47 -2.47 -16.75 17.58
C GLU A 47 -2.37 -15.22 17.65
N GLU A 48 -1.17 -14.65 17.65
CA GLU A 48 -0.93 -13.22 17.58
C GLU A 48 -1.39 -12.65 16.22
N LYS A 49 -1.05 -13.31 15.13
CA LYS A 49 -1.46 -12.92 13.78
C LYS A 49 -2.97 -13.01 13.56
N ASP A 50 -3.60 -14.10 14.03
CA ASP A 50 -5.06 -14.26 13.95
C ASP A 50 -5.79 -13.21 14.79
N ARG A 51 -5.20 -12.79 15.92
CA ARG A 51 -5.72 -11.72 16.79
C ARG A 51 -5.57 -10.35 16.16
N GLU A 52 -4.46 -10.07 15.47
CA GLU A 52 -4.24 -8.84 14.69
C GLU A 52 -5.20 -8.76 13.51
N GLU A 53 -5.44 -9.86 12.79
CA GLU A 53 -6.41 -9.91 11.69
C GLU A 53 -7.82 -9.58 12.16
N ASP A 54 -8.26 -10.07 13.30
CA ASP A 54 -9.58 -9.81 13.87
C ASP A 54 -9.72 -8.35 14.37
N GLN A 55 -8.63 -7.76 14.89
CA GLN A 55 -8.61 -6.36 15.37
C GLN A 55 -8.60 -5.33 14.24
N LEU A 56 -7.97 -5.59 13.12
CA LEU A 56 -7.77 -4.64 12.03
C LEU A 56 -8.77 -4.80 10.87
N LYS A 57 -9.52 -5.90 10.84
CA LYS A 57 -10.61 -6.08 9.87
C LYS A 57 -11.63 -4.92 9.90
N PRO A 58 -12.02 -4.35 11.05
CA PRO A 58 -12.89 -3.17 11.09
C PRO A 58 -12.31 -1.94 10.41
N LEU A 59 -10.97 -1.76 10.40
CA LEU A 59 -10.31 -0.69 9.65
C LEU A 59 -10.48 -0.88 8.14
N TYR A 60 -10.21 -2.09 7.65
CA TYR A 60 -10.44 -2.45 6.25
C TYR A 60 -11.88 -2.16 5.84
N ASP A 61 -12.86 -2.66 6.61
CA ASP A 61 -14.29 -2.50 6.33
C ASP A 61 -14.70 -1.01 6.36
N ALA A 62 -14.14 -0.21 7.28
CA ALA A 62 -14.40 1.22 7.38
C ALA A 62 -13.88 1.98 6.16
N ILE A 63 -12.68 1.66 5.67
CA ILE A 63 -12.10 2.28 4.48
C ILE A 63 -12.91 1.91 3.23
N VAL A 64 -13.23 0.62 3.04
CA VAL A 64 -14.04 0.14 1.91
C VAL A 64 -15.42 0.79 1.90
N ALA A 65 -16.02 1.02 3.08
CA ALA A 65 -17.30 1.70 3.22
C ALA A 65 -17.18 3.24 3.17
N GLY A 66 -15.98 3.81 3.07
CA GLY A 66 -15.74 5.25 3.06
C GLY A 66 -16.08 5.98 4.36
N LYS A 67 -15.98 5.29 5.51
CA LYS A 67 -16.35 5.82 6.84
C LYS A 67 -15.12 6.37 7.56
N LEU A 68 -14.94 7.69 7.53
CA LEU A 68 -13.79 8.37 8.12
C LEU A 68 -13.64 8.14 9.62
N GLU A 69 -14.70 8.43 10.41
CA GLU A 69 -14.63 8.37 11.87
C GLU A 69 -14.32 6.95 12.38
N PRO A 70 -15.00 5.87 11.91
CA PRO A 70 -14.64 4.51 12.27
C PRO A 70 -13.21 4.13 11.88
N ALA A 71 -12.71 4.54 10.69
CA ALA A 71 -11.35 4.27 10.28
C ALA A 71 -10.32 4.91 11.21
N VAL A 72 -10.54 6.18 11.57
CA VAL A 72 -9.68 6.92 12.50
C VAL A 72 -9.71 6.29 13.92
N GLU A 73 -10.88 5.90 14.41
CA GLU A 73 -11.03 5.31 15.73
C GLU A 73 -10.33 3.95 15.86
N VAL A 74 -10.55 3.06 14.88
CA VAL A 74 -9.89 1.75 14.86
C VAL A 74 -8.37 1.90 14.73
N THR A 75 -7.89 2.82 13.90
CA THR A 75 -6.45 3.10 13.77
C THR A 75 -5.87 3.61 15.09
N ARG A 76 -6.54 4.52 15.79
CA ARG A 76 -6.11 5.02 17.09
C ARG A 76 -6.00 3.91 18.11
N LYS A 77 -6.98 3.00 18.13
CA LYS A 77 -6.96 1.84 19.01
C LYS A 77 -5.81 0.90 18.67
N ALA A 78 -5.59 0.58 17.41
CA ALA A 78 -4.49 -0.27 16.96
C ALA A 78 -3.11 0.30 17.37
N ILE A 79 -2.93 1.61 17.26
CA ILE A 79 -1.72 2.31 17.75
C ILE A 79 -1.57 2.14 19.27
N ALA A 80 -2.64 2.31 20.03
CA ALA A 80 -2.63 2.17 21.49
C ALA A 80 -2.33 0.73 21.94
N ASP A 81 -2.79 -0.25 21.17
CA ASP A 81 -2.54 -1.68 21.38
C ASP A 81 -1.12 -2.11 20.91
N GLY A 82 -0.33 -1.19 20.35
CA GLY A 82 1.07 -1.41 19.97
C GLY A 82 1.26 -2.09 18.61
N VAL A 83 0.26 -2.13 17.75
CA VAL A 83 0.39 -2.68 16.40
C VAL A 83 1.36 -1.86 15.59
N VAL A 84 2.25 -2.53 14.84
CA VAL A 84 3.26 -1.88 14.02
C VAL A 84 2.61 -1.02 12.92
N PRO A 85 2.91 0.29 12.83
CA PRO A 85 2.29 1.19 11.86
C PRO A 85 2.39 0.71 10.41
N GLN A 86 3.50 0.10 10.02
CA GLN A 86 3.73 -0.41 8.68
C GLN A 86 2.80 -1.58 8.34
N ASP A 87 2.48 -2.44 9.30
CA ASP A 87 1.58 -3.58 9.11
C ASP A 87 0.13 -3.11 8.95
N ILE A 88 -0.28 -2.06 9.69
CA ILE A 88 -1.58 -1.41 9.51
C ILE A 88 -1.72 -0.90 8.07
N ILE A 89 -0.69 -0.21 7.56
CA ILE A 89 -0.72 0.38 6.21
C ILE A 89 -0.72 -0.73 5.15
N ASN A 90 0.26 -1.62 5.17
CA ASN A 90 0.47 -2.59 4.11
C ASN A 90 -0.58 -3.70 4.12
N GLY A 91 -0.93 -4.20 5.31
CA GLY A 91 -1.85 -5.32 5.46
C GLY A 91 -3.31 -4.95 5.23
N TYR A 92 -3.72 -3.76 5.65
CA TYR A 92 -5.15 -3.42 5.72
C TYR A 92 -5.53 -2.20 4.90
N MET A 93 -4.80 -1.09 5.00
CA MET A 93 -5.18 0.16 4.34
C MET A 93 -4.99 0.08 2.82
N ILE A 94 -3.82 -0.39 2.35
CA ILE A 94 -3.53 -0.56 0.91
C ILE A 94 -4.46 -1.61 0.32
N THR A 95 -4.69 -2.72 1.02
CA THR A 95 -5.57 -3.80 0.57
C THR A 95 -7.02 -3.33 0.45
N ALA A 96 -7.52 -2.51 1.41
CA ALA A 96 -8.85 -1.91 1.35
C ALA A 96 -9.02 -0.99 0.14
N MET A 97 -8.02 -0.14 -0.16
CA MET A 97 -8.06 0.73 -1.35
C MET A 97 -7.98 -0.08 -2.65
N GLY A 98 -7.23 -1.19 -2.65
CA GLY A 98 -7.22 -2.14 -3.78
C GLY A 98 -8.61 -2.71 -4.08
N GLU A 99 -9.35 -3.13 -3.04
CA GLU A 99 -10.74 -3.60 -3.16
C GLU A 99 -11.68 -2.51 -3.71
N VAL A 100 -11.56 -1.28 -3.21
CA VAL A 100 -12.36 -0.15 -3.71
C VAL A 100 -12.05 0.14 -5.19
N GLY A 101 -10.76 0.09 -5.57
CA GLY A 101 -10.31 0.24 -6.95
C GLY A 101 -10.86 -0.87 -7.85
N GLN A 102 -10.84 -2.11 -7.40
CA GLN A 102 -11.40 -3.24 -8.13
C GLN A 102 -12.92 -3.11 -8.32
N ARG A 103 -13.65 -2.72 -7.27
CA ARG A 103 -15.10 -2.45 -7.37
C ARG A 103 -15.41 -1.34 -8.37
N PHE A 104 -14.59 -0.31 -8.42
CA PHE A 104 -14.74 0.75 -9.42
C PHE A 104 -14.51 0.23 -10.84
N GLN A 105 -13.46 -0.55 -11.05
CA GLN A 105 -13.17 -1.18 -12.34
C GLN A 105 -14.30 -2.10 -12.80
N ASP A 106 -14.90 -2.84 -11.88
CA ASP A 106 -16.03 -3.74 -12.13
C ASP A 106 -17.37 -2.99 -12.32
N GLY A 107 -17.40 -1.66 -12.21
CA GLY A 107 -18.63 -0.86 -12.26
C GLY A 107 -19.53 -1.00 -11.04
N LYS A 108 -19.01 -1.56 -9.93
CA LYS A 108 -19.74 -1.75 -8.65
C LYS A 108 -19.56 -0.57 -7.68
N ALA A 109 -18.63 0.31 -7.95
CA ALA A 109 -18.40 1.55 -7.23
C ALA A 109 -18.24 2.72 -8.21
N PHE A 110 -18.53 3.94 -7.74
CA PHE A 110 -18.45 5.15 -8.52
C PHE A 110 -17.49 6.15 -7.86
N VAL A 111 -17.14 7.22 -8.59
CA VAL A 111 -16.19 8.25 -8.11
C VAL A 111 -16.48 8.75 -6.69
N PRO A 112 -17.73 9.04 -6.26
CA PRO A 112 -18.00 9.47 -4.89
C PRO A 112 -17.53 8.46 -3.83
N GLN A 113 -17.70 7.15 -4.08
CA GLN A 113 -17.27 6.10 -3.15
C GLN A 113 -15.74 6.01 -3.06
N LEU A 114 -15.02 6.18 -4.20
CA LEU A 114 -13.56 6.25 -4.19
C LEU A 114 -13.07 7.43 -3.35
N LEU A 115 -13.68 8.62 -3.52
CA LEU A 115 -13.32 9.80 -2.74
C LEU A 115 -13.58 9.63 -1.25
N MET A 116 -14.69 9.00 -0.88
CA MET A 116 -15.00 8.71 0.52
C MET A 116 -14.01 7.71 1.12
N ALA A 117 -13.67 6.65 0.41
CA ALA A 117 -12.67 5.68 0.83
C ALA A 117 -11.27 6.31 0.97
N GLY A 118 -10.85 7.12 -0.02
CA GLY A 118 -9.60 7.87 0.02
C GLY A 118 -9.53 8.84 1.20
N ARG A 119 -10.65 9.52 1.51
CA ARG A 119 -10.75 10.40 2.69
C ARG A 119 -10.63 9.61 4.00
N ALA A 120 -11.26 8.44 4.08
CA ALA A 120 -11.17 7.57 5.26
C ALA A 120 -9.73 7.07 5.45
N MET A 121 -9.07 6.61 4.38
CA MET A 121 -7.67 6.21 4.40
C MET A 121 -6.74 7.36 4.81
N LYS A 122 -6.89 8.54 4.20
CA LYS A 122 -6.08 9.72 4.53
C LYS A 122 -6.19 10.08 6.02
N GLY A 123 -7.41 10.09 6.57
CA GLY A 123 -7.63 10.38 7.99
C GLY A 123 -6.94 9.38 8.92
N ALA A 124 -6.98 8.10 8.60
CA ALA A 124 -6.28 7.06 9.35
C ALA A 124 -4.74 7.19 9.20
N LEU A 125 -4.25 7.46 7.98
CA LEU A 125 -2.82 7.62 7.70
C LEU A 125 -2.20 8.82 8.44
N GLU A 126 -2.94 9.91 8.63
CA GLU A 126 -2.47 11.08 9.40
C GLU A 126 -2.08 10.73 10.84
N LEU A 127 -2.72 9.74 11.46
CA LEU A 127 -2.36 9.25 12.81
C LEU A 127 -1.07 8.43 12.80
N LEU A 128 -0.76 7.74 11.70
CA LEU A 128 0.41 6.86 11.58
C LEU A 128 1.66 7.63 11.17
N LYS A 129 1.53 8.72 10.41
CA LYS A 129 2.67 9.53 9.92
C LYS A 129 3.70 9.91 11.00
N PRO A 130 3.32 10.41 12.19
CA PRO A 130 4.29 10.77 13.23
C PRO A 130 5.08 9.57 13.75
N LEU A 131 4.50 8.38 13.72
CA LEU A 131 5.13 7.14 14.23
C LEU A 131 6.10 6.53 13.22
N LEU A 132 6.00 6.92 11.96
CA LEU A 132 6.86 6.49 10.87
C LEU A 132 8.06 7.44 10.65
N ALA A 133 8.06 8.60 11.29
CA ALA A 133 9.12 9.61 11.20
C ALA A 133 10.43 9.12 11.86
N GLY A 134 11.14 8.25 11.19
CA GLY A 134 12.43 7.66 11.62
C GLY A 134 12.90 6.54 10.71
N ASN A 135 12.00 5.88 10.01
CA ASN A 135 12.31 4.81 9.06
C ASN A 135 11.53 5.04 7.76
N ALA A 136 12.22 5.41 6.70
CA ALA A 136 11.77 5.52 5.31
C ALA A 136 10.50 6.38 5.06
N SER A 137 10.43 7.01 3.90
CA SER A 137 9.33 7.87 3.44
C SER A 137 7.95 7.27 3.79
N THR A 138 7.15 8.04 4.52
CA THR A 138 5.78 7.71 4.94
C THR A 138 4.78 7.71 3.76
N THR A 139 5.26 7.89 2.57
CA THR A 139 4.49 7.96 1.33
C THR A 139 4.88 6.78 0.43
N ILE A 140 3.90 6.23 -0.28
CA ILE A 140 4.12 5.18 -1.30
C ILE A 140 5.03 5.70 -2.41
N GLY A 141 5.01 7.02 -2.65
CA GLY A 141 5.83 7.74 -3.63
C GLY A 141 5.37 9.18 -3.76
N LYS A 142 6.14 9.98 -4.50
CA LYS A 142 5.86 11.38 -4.79
C LYS A 142 5.40 11.58 -6.22
N ILE A 143 4.33 12.34 -6.40
CA ILE A 143 3.71 12.60 -7.70
C ILE A 143 3.67 14.11 -7.93
N VAL A 144 4.22 14.56 -9.05
CA VAL A 144 3.97 15.90 -9.57
C VAL A 144 2.81 15.82 -10.54
N ILE A 145 1.79 16.68 -10.37
CA ILE A 145 0.64 16.74 -11.27
C ILE A 145 0.33 18.19 -11.66
N GLY A 146 0.04 18.42 -12.95
CA GLY A 146 -0.30 19.73 -13.48
C GLY A 146 -1.08 19.65 -14.78
N THR A 147 -1.73 20.75 -15.18
CA THR A 147 -2.34 20.88 -16.51
C THR A 147 -1.37 21.60 -17.45
N VAL A 148 -1.18 21.04 -18.64
CA VAL A 148 -0.21 21.54 -19.62
C VAL A 148 -0.50 22.95 -20.08
N LYS A 149 0.54 23.63 -20.60
CA LYS A 149 0.44 25.01 -21.13
C LYS A 149 -0.64 25.12 -22.18
N GLY A 150 -1.46 26.19 -22.06
CA GLY A 150 -2.58 26.49 -22.98
C GLY A 150 -3.87 25.79 -22.57
N ASP A 151 -3.87 24.95 -21.53
CA ASP A 151 -5.07 24.30 -21.02
C ASP A 151 -5.39 24.77 -19.59
N LEU A 152 -6.65 25.11 -19.33
CA LEU A 152 -7.14 25.63 -18.05
C LEU A 152 -8.05 24.61 -17.31
N HIS A 153 -8.26 23.43 -17.88
CA HIS A 153 -9.14 22.43 -17.29
C HIS A 153 -8.43 21.76 -16.11
N ASP A 154 -9.06 21.82 -14.94
CA ASP A 154 -8.45 21.31 -13.70
C ASP A 154 -9.36 20.36 -12.88
N ILE A 155 -10.66 20.33 -13.15
CA ILE A 155 -11.62 19.53 -12.35
C ILE A 155 -11.22 18.05 -12.34
N GLY A 156 -10.99 17.46 -13.51
CA GLY A 156 -10.56 16.06 -13.63
C GLY A 156 -9.19 15.81 -12.99
N LYS A 157 -8.24 16.72 -13.22
CA LYS A 157 -6.91 16.67 -12.62
C LYS A 157 -6.97 16.72 -11.09
N ASN A 158 -7.74 17.64 -10.51
CA ASN A 158 -7.88 17.77 -9.07
C ASN A 158 -8.57 16.55 -8.44
N LEU A 159 -9.52 15.93 -9.16
CA LEU A 159 -10.13 14.68 -8.75
C LEU A 159 -9.10 13.54 -8.66
N VAL A 160 -8.29 13.38 -9.71
CA VAL A 160 -7.22 12.37 -9.74
C VAL A 160 -6.19 12.65 -8.63
N ALA A 161 -5.79 13.92 -8.45
CA ALA A 161 -4.88 14.31 -7.38
C ALA A 161 -5.40 13.88 -5.99
N SER A 162 -6.68 14.18 -5.70
CA SER A 162 -7.31 13.79 -4.42
C SER A 162 -7.40 12.28 -4.24
N MET A 163 -7.61 11.53 -5.30
CA MET A 163 -7.62 10.06 -5.25
C MET A 163 -6.23 9.50 -4.96
N LEU A 164 -5.19 10.03 -5.60
CA LEU A 164 -3.79 9.63 -5.36
C LEU A 164 -3.34 9.97 -3.94
N GLU A 165 -3.69 11.16 -3.42
CA GLU A 165 -3.48 11.51 -2.01
C GLU A 165 -4.19 10.51 -1.07
N GLY A 166 -5.43 10.16 -1.41
CA GLY A 166 -6.21 9.17 -0.66
C GLY A 166 -5.59 7.77 -0.68
N CYS A 167 -4.83 7.43 -1.72
CA CYS A 167 -4.07 6.19 -1.80
C CYS A 167 -2.72 6.23 -1.05
N GLY A 168 -2.34 7.38 -0.45
CA GLY A 168 -1.11 7.51 0.34
C GLY A 168 0.09 8.06 -0.41
N PHE A 169 -0.09 8.59 -1.63
CA PHE A 169 0.94 9.33 -2.34
C PHE A 169 1.08 10.76 -1.82
N GLU A 170 2.30 11.30 -1.86
CA GLU A 170 2.54 12.73 -1.74
C GLU A 170 2.31 13.38 -3.10
N VAL A 171 1.27 14.21 -3.22
CA VAL A 171 0.90 14.85 -4.50
C VAL A 171 1.28 16.32 -4.49
N ILE A 172 2.15 16.70 -5.40
CA ILE A 172 2.58 18.08 -5.66
C ILE A 172 1.80 18.59 -6.86
N ASN A 173 0.71 19.32 -6.59
CA ASN A 173 -0.14 19.89 -7.64
C ASN A 173 0.40 21.27 -8.04
N ILE A 174 0.98 21.37 -9.24
CA ILE A 174 1.61 22.60 -9.75
C ILE A 174 0.67 23.49 -10.57
N GLY A 175 -0.63 23.18 -10.54
CA GLY A 175 -1.67 24.05 -11.09
C GLY A 175 -2.03 23.79 -12.55
N ILE A 176 -2.37 24.86 -13.26
CA ILE A 176 -2.83 24.87 -14.67
C ILE A 176 -1.91 25.75 -15.50
N ASP A 177 -2.01 25.63 -16.84
CA ASP A 177 -1.20 26.41 -17.79
C ASP A 177 0.32 26.31 -17.52
N VAL A 178 0.77 25.09 -17.20
CA VAL A 178 2.13 24.81 -16.76
C VAL A 178 3.05 24.55 -17.95
N THR A 179 4.17 25.28 -18.03
CA THR A 179 5.17 25.07 -19.07
C THR A 179 5.99 23.80 -18.84
N CYS A 180 6.58 23.25 -19.91
CA CYS A 180 7.43 22.08 -19.85
C CYS A 180 8.58 22.26 -18.82
N ASP A 181 9.25 23.41 -18.83
CA ASP A 181 10.34 23.71 -17.90
C ASP A 181 9.92 23.63 -16.44
N LYS A 182 8.73 24.16 -16.10
CA LYS A 182 8.18 24.07 -14.75
C LYS A 182 7.86 22.64 -14.31
N PHE A 183 7.41 21.79 -15.22
CA PHE A 183 7.23 20.37 -14.92
C PHE A 183 8.57 19.72 -14.59
N VAL A 184 9.60 19.96 -15.40
CA VAL A 184 10.94 19.41 -15.18
C VAL A 184 11.55 19.90 -13.87
N GLU A 185 11.40 21.20 -13.56
CA GLU A 185 11.86 21.82 -12.32
C GLU A 185 11.17 21.18 -11.11
N ALA A 186 9.83 21.10 -11.13
CA ALA A 186 9.06 20.51 -10.03
C ALA A 186 9.41 19.04 -9.77
N VAL A 187 9.62 18.23 -10.80
CA VAL A 187 10.05 16.84 -10.66
C VAL A 187 11.42 16.75 -9.99
N LYS A 188 12.38 17.59 -10.40
CA LYS A 188 13.75 17.61 -9.86
C LYS A 188 13.76 18.11 -8.41
N GLU A 189 13.10 19.22 -8.11
CA GLU A 189 13.08 19.83 -6.78
C GLU A 189 12.44 18.93 -5.73
N ASN A 190 11.39 18.19 -6.11
CA ASN A 190 10.67 17.32 -5.19
C ASN A 190 11.17 15.88 -5.21
N ASN A 191 12.12 15.52 -6.07
CA ASN A 191 12.53 14.14 -6.33
C ASN A 191 11.31 13.25 -6.57
N ALA A 192 10.44 13.65 -7.49
CA ALA A 192 9.19 12.95 -7.75
C ALA A 192 9.42 11.65 -8.53
N ASP A 193 8.69 10.61 -8.14
CA ASP A 193 8.75 9.29 -8.78
C ASP A 193 7.87 9.22 -10.03
N ILE A 194 6.79 10.02 -10.06
CA ILE A 194 5.79 10.01 -11.12
C ILE A 194 5.47 11.44 -11.54
N LEU A 195 5.38 11.65 -12.86
CA LEU A 195 4.87 12.87 -13.47
C LEU A 195 3.52 12.61 -14.12
N CYS A 196 2.50 13.37 -13.72
CA CYS A 196 1.16 13.35 -14.30
C CYS A 196 0.86 14.68 -15.01
N MET A 197 0.50 14.60 -16.28
CA MET A 197 0.14 15.76 -17.09
C MET A 197 -1.31 15.63 -17.57
N SER A 198 -2.12 16.66 -17.30
CA SER A 198 -3.50 16.75 -17.78
C SER A 198 -3.56 17.62 -19.02
N ALA A 199 -4.21 17.11 -20.08
CA ALA A 199 -4.50 17.84 -21.30
C ALA A 199 -5.88 17.42 -21.80
N LEU A 200 -6.81 18.37 -21.91
CA LEU A 200 -8.15 18.10 -22.43
C LEU A 200 -8.31 18.61 -23.86
N LEU A 201 -7.61 19.67 -24.23
CA LEU A 201 -7.64 20.24 -25.57
C LEU A 201 -6.75 19.42 -26.51
N THR A 202 -7.25 19.11 -27.70
CA THR A 202 -6.50 18.39 -28.76
C THR A 202 -5.41 19.24 -29.43
N THR A 203 -5.36 20.53 -29.12
CA THR A 203 -4.44 21.53 -29.70
C THR A 203 -3.32 21.96 -28.75
N THR A 204 -3.25 21.38 -27.57
CA THR A 204 -2.20 21.65 -26.56
C THR A 204 -1.06 20.69 -26.62
#